data_e550d94ad0d05673797be0cacad3f188
#
_entry.id   e550d94ad0d05673797be0cacad3f188
#
_cell.length_a   1.000
_cell.length_b   1.000
_cell.length_c   1.000
_cell.angle_alpha   90.00
_cell.angle_beta   90.00
_cell.angle_gamma   90.00
#
_symmetry.space_group_name_H-M   'P 1'
#
loop_
_entity.id
_entity.type
_entity.pdbx_description
1 polymer ?
#
loop_
_entity_poly.entity_id
_entity_poly.type
_entity_poly.pdbx_seq_one_letter_code
_entity_poly.pdbx_strand_id
1 'polypeptide(L)'
;MKKVVLMYHDIVTKEDKSSGFQNESAFQYKVLESAFEEQVKALQGKDVVFTFDDGGVSFITKAAPILEKYGFKGVFFISTKYIGTSGFLTAEQIKALEERGHIVGSHSHSHPEIFTKLSEEEVREEWLKSYEILQSILGRKDLPMSIPNGYASKTIMQEAIDCGFTDIYTSQPTTKNKSFQKHNVIGRYVVHENMSTADVLRIVTSKGCQMKMALKWHVLNVVKGVLGESYDALKAKVLHH
;
A
#
# COMPACT_ATOMS: atom_id res chain seq x y z
N MET A 1 -21.82 4.27 4.04
CA MET A 1 -20.94 5.41 3.67
C MET A 1 -19.72 4.88 2.93
N LYS A 2 -19.11 5.68 2.05
CA LYS A 2 -17.91 5.23 1.32
C LYS A 2 -16.70 5.43 2.22
N LYS A 3 -16.03 4.34 2.59
CA LYS A 3 -14.82 4.38 3.43
C LYS A 3 -13.67 5.07 2.72
N VAL A 4 -12.92 5.89 3.44
CA VAL A 4 -11.62 6.41 2.98
C VAL A 4 -10.58 5.36 3.30
N VAL A 5 -9.78 4.98 2.31
CA VAL A 5 -8.70 4.01 2.49
C VAL A 5 -7.36 4.74 2.47
N LEU A 6 -6.66 4.73 3.59
CA LEU A 6 -5.33 5.32 3.75
C LEU A 6 -4.25 4.29 3.43
N MET A 7 -3.20 4.73 2.76
CA MET A 7 -2.06 3.91 2.39
C MET A 7 -0.81 4.41 3.10
N TYR A 8 -0.35 3.64 4.04
CA TYR A 8 0.92 3.78 4.74
C TYR A 8 1.94 2.77 4.20
N HIS A 9 3.18 2.92 4.61
CA HIS A 9 4.23 1.94 4.44
C HIS A 9 4.83 1.65 5.82
N ASP A 10 6.08 2.02 6.09
CA ASP A 10 6.70 1.72 7.37
C ASP A 10 6.39 2.75 8.46
N ILE A 11 6.28 2.23 9.69
CA ILE A 11 6.20 3.03 10.92
C ILE A 11 7.54 2.90 11.64
N VAL A 12 8.22 4.02 11.88
CA VAL A 12 9.60 4.06 12.34
C VAL A 12 9.78 4.97 13.53
N THR A 13 10.91 4.87 14.24
CA THR A 13 11.33 5.89 15.22
C THR A 13 12.39 6.82 14.60
N LYS A 14 12.81 7.84 15.33
CA LYS A 14 13.93 8.70 14.90
C LYS A 14 15.25 7.93 14.88
N GLU A 15 15.41 6.99 15.81
CA GLU A 15 16.61 6.20 16.05
C GLU A 15 16.68 4.95 15.18
N ASP A 16 15.51 4.38 14.80
CA ASP A 16 15.44 3.15 14.01
C ASP A 16 14.49 3.31 12.81
N LYS A 17 15.09 3.33 11.63
CA LYS A 17 14.41 3.37 10.33
C LYS A 17 14.69 2.11 9.50
N SER A 18 15.11 1.02 10.12
CA SER A 18 15.56 -0.21 9.45
C SER A 18 14.41 -1.05 8.85
N SER A 19 13.15 -0.78 9.21
CA SER A 19 12.00 -1.50 8.65
C SER A 19 11.83 -1.22 7.16
N GLY A 20 11.52 -2.27 6.38
CA GLY A 20 11.20 -2.21 4.96
C GLY A 20 12.36 -1.80 4.06
N PHE A 21 12.03 -1.27 2.89
CA PHE A 21 13.03 -0.83 1.92
C PHE A 21 13.90 0.33 2.43
N GLN A 22 15.18 0.35 2.01
CA GLN A 22 16.19 1.30 2.48
C GLN A 22 16.69 2.25 1.37
N ASN A 23 15.93 2.40 0.29
CA ASN A 23 16.23 3.36 -0.76
C ASN A 23 15.62 4.75 -0.46
N GLU A 24 16.13 5.78 -1.11
CA GLU A 24 15.72 7.18 -0.90
C GLU A 24 14.22 7.40 -1.12
N SER A 25 13.64 6.75 -2.11
CA SER A 25 12.20 6.86 -2.40
C SER A 25 11.33 6.25 -1.29
N ALA A 26 11.79 5.22 -0.59
CA ALA A 26 11.06 4.59 0.50
C ALA A 26 11.02 5.48 1.75
N PHE A 27 12.07 6.29 1.99
CA PHE A 27 12.12 7.15 3.18
C PHE A 27 10.99 8.17 3.24
N GLN A 28 10.46 8.63 2.10
CA GLN A 28 9.32 9.55 2.04
C GLN A 28 8.03 8.98 2.64
N TYR A 29 7.96 7.67 2.80
CA TYR A 29 6.79 6.94 3.30
C TYR A 29 6.98 6.37 4.71
N LYS A 30 8.14 6.61 5.35
CA LYS A 30 8.43 6.15 6.71
C LYS A 30 7.89 7.15 7.74
N VAL A 31 6.67 6.89 8.22
CA VAL A 31 5.98 7.76 9.18
C VAL A 31 6.50 7.49 10.59
N LEU A 32 6.77 8.55 11.36
CA LEU A 32 7.16 8.40 12.76
C LEU A 32 6.05 7.76 13.59
N GLU A 33 6.42 6.85 14.48
CA GLU A 33 5.51 6.11 15.36
C GLU A 33 4.60 7.03 16.17
N SER A 34 5.16 8.10 16.75
CA SER A 34 4.39 9.11 17.47
C SER A 34 3.37 9.83 16.60
N ALA A 35 3.76 10.20 15.35
CA ALA A 35 2.85 10.84 14.42
C ALA A 35 1.74 9.88 13.96
N PHE A 36 2.09 8.63 13.69
CA PHE A 36 1.11 7.59 13.33
C PHE A 36 0.09 7.36 14.45
N GLU A 37 0.56 7.26 15.69
CA GLU A 37 -0.34 7.08 16.84
C GLU A 37 -1.30 8.25 17.01
N GLU A 38 -0.83 9.49 16.88
CA GLU A 38 -1.68 10.69 16.90
C GLU A 38 -2.71 10.69 15.76
N GLN A 39 -2.31 10.28 14.55
CA GLN A 39 -3.18 10.17 13.40
C GLN A 39 -4.27 9.12 13.63
N VAL A 40 -3.91 7.93 14.11
CA VAL A 40 -4.87 6.85 14.41
C VAL A 40 -5.86 7.29 15.50
N LYS A 41 -5.36 7.91 16.58
CA LYS A 41 -6.20 8.46 17.67
C LYS A 41 -7.21 9.49 17.15
N ALA A 42 -6.77 10.40 16.29
CA ALA A 42 -7.64 11.45 15.72
C ALA A 42 -8.73 10.89 14.78
N LEU A 43 -8.53 9.69 14.26
CA LEU A 43 -9.44 9.01 13.34
C LEU A 43 -10.45 8.09 14.05
N GLN A 44 -10.43 7.97 15.39
CA GLN A 44 -11.44 7.20 16.11
C GLN A 44 -12.85 7.67 15.78
N GLY A 45 -13.77 6.73 15.56
CA GLY A 45 -15.14 6.99 15.17
C GLY A 45 -15.33 7.48 13.72
N LYS A 46 -14.27 7.50 12.90
CA LYS A 46 -14.35 7.79 11.45
C LYS A 46 -14.41 6.50 10.64
N ASP A 47 -15.05 6.58 9.48
CA ASP A 47 -15.19 5.46 8.54
C ASP A 47 -13.93 5.38 7.63
N VAL A 48 -12.86 4.82 8.18
CA VAL A 48 -11.54 4.75 7.57
C VAL A 48 -11.00 3.32 7.58
N VAL A 49 -10.21 2.98 6.57
CA VAL A 49 -9.44 1.74 6.48
C VAL A 49 -7.97 2.09 6.41
N PHE A 50 -7.15 1.44 7.22
CA PHE A 50 -5.69 1.55 7.21
C PHE A 50 -5.10 0.42 6.38
N THR A 51 -4.30 0.76 5.39
CA THR A 51 -3.55 -0.21 4.59
C THR A 51 -2.06 0.09 4.64
N PHE A 52 -1.23 -0.94 4.52
CA PHE A 52 0.22 -0.85 4.59
C PHE A 52 0.82 -1.66 3.46
N ASP A 53 1.78 -1.09 2.73
CA ASP A 53 2.43 -1.75 1.61
C ASP A 53 3.88 -2.15 1.97
N ASP A 54 4.49 -3.05 1.19
CA ASP A 54 5.86 -3.55 1.19
C ASP A 54 6.15 -4.76 2.09
N GLY A 55 5.60 -4.86 3.28
CA GLY A 55 5.84 -6.00 4.17
C GLY A 55 6.93 -5.77 5.24
N GLY A 56 7.20 -4.51 5.59
CA GLY A 56 8.19 -4.16 6.62
C GLY A 56 7.86 -4.71 8.00
N VAL A 57 8.89 -5.03 8.81
CA VAL A 57 8.74 -5.58 10.16
C VAL A 57 7.98 -4.64 11.11
N SER A 58 7.91 -3.35 10.79
CA SER A 58 7.13 -2.36 11.54
C SER A 58 5.62 -2.66 11.56
N PHE A 59 5.12 -3.47 10.63
CA PHE A 59 3.70 -3.84 10.60
C PHE A 59 3.26 -4.55 11.87
N ILE A 60 4.04 -5.52 12.33
CA ILE A 60 3.73 -6.27 13.54
C ILE A 60 4.28 -5.63 14.81
N THR A 61 5.41 -4.90 14.72
CA THR A 61 6.08 -4.34 15.89
C THR A 61 5.51 -2.99 16.32
N LYS A 62 4.91 -2.21 15.40
CA LYS A 62 4.43 -0.85 15.64
C LYS A 62 3.01 -0.62 15.13
N ALA A 63 2.74 -0.84 13.84
CA ALA A 63 1.46 -0.48 13.23
C ALA A 63 0.28 -1.25 13.84
N ALA A 64 0.36 -2.58 13.89
CA ALA A 64 -0.71 -3.41 14.42
C ALA A 64 -1.02 -3.13 15.90
N PRO A 65 -0.03 -3.02 16.82
CA PRO A 65 -0.30 -2.66 18.23
C PRO A 65 -1.00 -1.31 18.38
N ILE A 66 -0.58 -0.30 17.61
CA ILE A 66 -1.21 1.04 17.65
C ILE A 66 -2.64 0.97 17.13
N LEU A 67 -2.89 0.32 15.99
CA LEU A 67 -4.24 0.16 15.46
C LEU A 67 -5.16 -0.53 16.47
N GLU A 68 -4.71 -1.62 17.08
CA GLU A 68 -5.47 -2.40 18.07
C GLU A 68 -5.79 -1.60 19.32
N LYS A 69 -4.82 -0.82 19.82
CA LYS A 69 -5.02 0.09 20.97
C LYS A 69 -6.20 1.03 20.77
N TYR A 70 -6.47 1.45 19.54
CA TYR A 70 -7.54 2.37 19.18
C TYR A 70 -8.75 1.69 18.52
N GLY A 71 -8.82 0.35 18.54
CA GLY A 71 -9.95 -0.43 18.06
C GLY A 71 -10.02 -0.59 16.54
N PHE A 72 -8.89 -0.40 15.83
CA PHE A 72 -8.81 -0.61 14.39
C PHE A 72 -8.13 -1.93 14.02
N LYS A 73 -8.39 -2.38 12.79
CA LYS A 73 -7.64 -3.42 12.11
C LYS A 73 -7.08 -2.87 10.81
N GLY A 74 -5.92 -3.39 10.39
CA GLY A 74 -5.23 -3.00 9.16
C GLY A 74 -5.32 -4.05 8.08
N VAL A 75 -5.01 -3.65 6.85
CA VAL A 75 -4.74 -4.52 5.70
C VAL A 75 -3.27 -4.37 5.37
N PHE A 76 -2.51 -5.47 5.39
CA PHE A 76 -1.06 -5.50 5.22
C PHE A 76 -0.70 -6.24 3.93
N PHE A 77 -0.07 -5.53 2.98
CA PHE A 77 0.32 -6.08 1.69
C PHE A 77 1.81 -6.41 1.69
N ILE A 78 2.15 -7.64 1.33
CA ILE A 78 3.47 -8.23 1.50
C ILE A 78 4.14 -8.45 0.15
N SER A 79 5.36 -7.92 -0.02
CA SER A 79 6.26 -8.25 -1.11
C SER A 79 6.99 -9.55 -0.77
N THR A 80 6.50 -10.67 -1.30
CA THR A 80 6.81 -12.00 -0.76
C THR A 80 8.26 -12.47 -0.93
N LYS A 81 9.02 -11.88 -1.85
CA LYS A 81 10.46 -12.13 -2.02
C LYS A 81 11.28 -11.76 -0.79
N TYR A 82 10.79 -10.80 -0.02
CA TYR A 82 11.54 -10.23 1.11
C TYR A 82 11.18 -10.87 2.45
N ILE A 83 10.25 -11.82 2.48
CA ILE A 83 9.86 -12.54 3.71
C ILE A 83 11.08 -13.17 4.37
N GLY A 84 11.29 -12.87 5.66
CA GLY A 84 12.41 -13.36 6.46
C GLY A 84 13.74 -12.66 6.24
N THR A 85 13.81 -11.69 5.33
CA THR A 85 15.01 -10.85 5.18
C THR A 85 15.04 -9.72 6.21
N SER A 86 16.23 -9.15 6.43
CA SER A 86 16.39 -8.05 7.40
C SER A 86 15.47 -6.87 7.09
N GLY A 87 14.75 -6.39 8.09
CA GLY A 87 13.78 -5.29 7.97
C GLY A 87 12.38 -5.70 7.50
N PHE A 88 12.16 -6.96 7.13
CA PHE A 88 10.86 -7.45 6.64
C PHE A 88 10.27 -8.53 7.56
N LEU A 89 8.97 -8.76 7.43
CA LEU A 89 8.24 -9.76 8.20
C LEU A 89 8.71 -11.18 7.90
N THR A 90 8.74 -12.04 8.93
CA THR A 90 8.85 -13.51 8.75
C THR A 90 7.48 -14.13 8.45
N ALA A 91 7.46 -15.38 8.01
CA ALA A 91 6.22 -16.14 7.77
C ALA A 91 5.37 -16.26 9.04
N GLU A 92 6.00 -16.49 10.20
CA GLU A 92 5.33 -16.57 11.49
C GLU A 92 4.71 -15.23 11.89
N GLN A 93 5.40 -14.12 11.62
CA GLN A 93 4.89 -12.77 11.89
C GLN A 93 3.69 -12.43 10.99
N ILE A 94 3.73 -12.83 9.70
CA ILE A 94 2.62 -12.67 8.76
C ILE A 94 1.40 -13.45 9.26
N LYS A 95 1.57 -14.70 9.69
CA LYS A 95 0.50 -15.51 10.28
C LYS A 95 -0.05 -14.87 11.55
N ALA A 96 0.82 -14.37 12.43
CA ALA A 96 0.41 -13.70 13.65
C ALA A 96 -0.42 -12.43 13.41
N LEU A 97 -0.19 -11.67 12.33
CA LEU A 97 -1.04 -10.53 11.95
C LEU A 97 -2.47 -11.00 11.66
N GLU A 98 -2.66 -12.09 10.92
CA GLU A 98 -3.99 -12.65 10.64
C GLU A 98 -4.68 -13.18 11.91
N GLU A 99 -3.96 -13.92 12.74
CA GLU A 99 -4.47 -14.46 14.03
C GLU A 99 -4.93 -13.33 14.96
N ARG A 100 -4.34 -12.14 14.85
CA ARG A 100 -4.75 -10.92 15.56
C ARG A 100 -5.94 -10.21 14.90
N GLY A 101 -6.51 -10.77 13.80
CA GLY A 101 -7.69 -10.26 13.11
C GLY A 101 -7.42 -9.12 12.13
N HIS A 102 -6.17 -8.93 11.69
CA HIS A 102 -5.83 -8.10 10.54
C HIS A 102 -6.04 -8.88 9.25
N ILE A 103 -6.01 -8.20 8.12
CA ILE A 103 -6.08 -8.82 6.81
C ILE A 103 -4.67 -8.75 6.19
N VAL A 104 -4.19 -9.87 5.65
CA VAL A 104 -2.95 -9.92 4.90
C VAL A 104 -3.26 -10.13 3.41
N GLY A 105 -2.52 -9.45 2.54
CA GLY A 105 -2.61 -9.57 1.09
C GLY A 105 -1.25 -9.48 0.41
N SER A 106 -1.25 -9.55 -0.91
CA SER A 106 -0.04 -9.49 -1.74
C SER A 106 0.32 -8.07 -2.17
N HIS A 107 1.62 -7.76 -2.17
CA HIS A 107 2.20 -6.61 -2.87
C HIS A 107 3.18 -7.08 -3.95
N SER A 108 2.78 -8.07 -4.77
CA SER A 108 3.56 -8.85 -5.72
C SER A 108 4.66 -9.72 -5.07
N HIS A 109 5.47 -10.40 -5.90
CA HIS A 109 6.59 -11.18 -5.41
C HIS A 109 7.82 -10.30 -5.18
N SER A 110 8.37 -9.70 -6.24
CA SER A 110 9.66 -9.00 -6.17
C SER A 110 9.56 -7.48 -6.03
N HIS A 111 8.34 -6.90 -6.02
CA HIS A 111 8.11 -5.47 -6.04
C HIS A 111 8.79 -4.77 -7.24
N PRO A 112 8.42 -5.10 -8.49
CA PRO A 112 9.06 -4.52 -9.68
C PRO A 112 8.97 -3.00 -9.68
N GLU A 113 10.06 -2.32 -10.04
CA GLU A 113 10.11 -0.86 -10.08
C GLU A 113 9.06 -0.27 -11.05
N ILE A 114 8.92 -0.86 -12.24
CA ILE A 114 7.93 -0.47 -13.24
C ILE A 114 7.18 -1.71 -13.72
N PHE A 115 6.11 -2.03 -13.04
CA PHE A 115 5.32 -3.24 -13.29
C PHE A 115 4.77 -3.31 -14.73
N THR A 116 4.45 -2.16 -15.33
CA THR A 116 3.93 -2.10 -16.73
C THR A 116 5.00 -2.32 -17.80
N LYS A 117 6.29 -2.42 -17.46
CA LYS A 117 7.36 -2.80 -18.39
C LYS A 117 7.56 -4.31 -18.49
N LEU A 118 6.99 -5.08 -17.57
CA LEU A 118 7.04 -6.53 -17.61
C LEU A 118 6.16 -7.08 -18.74
N SER A 119 6.59 -8.18 -19.34
CA SER A 119 5.74 -8.98 -20.21
C SER A 119 4.55 -9.57 -19.43
N GLU A 120 3.52 -10.01 -20.12
CA GLU A 120 2.34 -10.63 -19.51
C GLU A 120 2.73 -11.87 -18.70
N GLU A 121 3.66 -12.68 -19.20
CA GLU A 121 4.19 -13.87 -18.52
C GLU A 121 4.93 -13.49 -17.22
N GLU A 122 5.79 -12.47 -17.23
CA GLU A 122 6.47 -11.97 -16.03
C GLU A 122 5.48 -11.40 -15.00
N VAL A 123 4.45 -10.67 -15.46
CA VAL A 123 3.37 -10.18 -14.58
C VAL A 123 2.65 -11.33 -13.91
N ARG A 124 2.33 -12.39 -14.67
CA ARG A 124 1.70 -13.60 -14.15
C ARG A 124 2.58 -14.31 -13.14
N GLU A 125 3.87 -14.46 -13.41
CA GLU A 125 4.83 -15.07 -12.47
C GLU A 125 4.92 -14.29 -11.15
N GLU A 126 4.96 -12.96 -11.19
CA GLU A 126 4.95 -12.10 -10.02
C GLU A 126 3.73 -12.36 -9.13
N TRP A 127 2.54 -12.43 -9.73
CA TRP A 127 1.31 -12.69 -8.99
C TRP A 127 1.20 -14.14 -8.51
N LEU A 128 1.50 -15.11 -9.36
CA LEU A 128 1.38 -16.52 -9.03
C LEU A 128 2.32 -16.92 -7.88
N LYS A 129 3.60 -16.55 -7.96
CA LYS A 129 4.57 -16.81 -6.89
C LYS A 129 4.13 -16.17 -5.56
N SER A 130 3.66 -14.93 -5.61
CA SER A 130 3.20 -14.25 -4.41
C SER A 130 1.95 -14.91 -3.82
N TYR A 131 0.99 -15.31 -4.67
CA TYR A 131 -0.23 -15.98 -4.25
C TYR A 131 0.07 -17.32 -3.57
N GLU A 132 0.88 -18.16 -4.19
CA GLU A 132 1.24 -19.51 -3.68
C GLU A 132 1.96 -19.41 -2.32
N ILE A 133 2.92 -18.48 -2.19
CA ILE A 133 3.64 -18.25 -0.93
C ILE A 133 2.69 -17.83 0.18
N LEU A 134 1.84 -16.82 -0.06
CA LEU A 134 0.90 -16.35 0.96
C LEU A 134 -0.17 -17.38 1.28
N GLN A 135 -0.68 -18.09 0.28
CA GLN A 135 -1.61 -19.20 0.50
C GLN A 135 -1.00 -20.29 1.39
N SER A 136 0.26 -20.64 1.16
CA SER A 136 0.97 -21.62 1.99
C SER A 136 1.13 -21.15 3.44
N ILE A 137 1.42 -19.87 3.66
CA ILE A 137 1.60 -19.30 5.00
C ILE A 137 0.25 -19.19 5.75
N LEU A 138 -0.79 -18.72 5.06
CA LEU A 138 -2.07 -18.33 5.67
C LEU A 138 -3.13 -19.44 5.64
N GLY A 139 -2.97 -20.43 4.79
CA GLY A 139 -3.92 -21.54 4.66
C GLY A 139 -5.27 -21.17 4.03
N ARG A 140 -5.37 -20.00 3.37
CA ARG A 140 -6.61 -19.53 2.73
C ARG A 140 -6.38 -19.03 1.30
N LYS A 141 -7.46 -18.91 0.52
CA LYS A 141 -7.42 -18.55 -0.91
C LYS A 141 -7.95 -17.15 -1.22
N ASP A 142 -8.71 -16.54 -0.34
CA ASP A 142 -9.36 -15.23 -0.52
C ASP A 142 -8.40 -14.07 -0.18
N LEU A 143 -7.32 -13.94 -0.96
CA LEU A 143 -6.26 -12.96 -0.74
C LEU A 143 -6.53 -11.66 -1.52
N PRO A 144 -6.56 -10.48 -0.87
CA PRO A 144 -6.53 -9.22 -1.59
C PRO A 144 -5.11 -8.92 -2.09
N MET A 145 -5.00 -8.00 -3.06
CA MET A 145 -3.71 -7.56 -3.57
C MET A 145 -3.62 -6.05 -3.72
N SER A 146 -2.41 -5.51 -3.64
CA SER A 146 -2.07 -4.12 -3.93
C SER A 146 -1.03 -4.05 -5.05
N ILE A 147 -1.26 -3.14 -6.00
CA ILE A 147 -0.37 -2.97 -7.15
C ILE A 147 0.82 -2.07 -6.76
N PRO A 148 2.08 -2.55 -6.89
CA PRO A 148 3.28 -1.77 -6.61
C PRO A 148 3.37 -0.49 -7.43
N ASN A 149 3.88 0.57 -6.81
CA ASN A 149 4.21 1.85 -7.45
C ASN A 149 3.06 2.52 -8.25
N GLY A 150 1.83 2.03 -8.10
CA GLY A 150 0.64 2.59 -8.76
C GLY A 150 0.56 2.35 -10.27
N TYR A 151 1.35 1.46 -10.84
CA TYR A 151 1.35 1.12 -12.25
C TYR A 151 0.21 0.16 -12.63
N ALA A 152 -1.04 0.56 -12.42
CA ALA A 152 -2.20 -0.26 -12.74
C ALA A 152 -2.47 -0.30 -14.25
N SER A 153 -2.59 -1.51 -14.82
CA SER A 153 -3.06 -1.77 -16.17
C SER A 153 -4.12 -2.88 -16.18
N LYS A 154 -4.84 -3.03 -17.29
CA LYS A 154 -5.80 -4.12 -17.45
C LYS A 154 -5.12 -5.49 -17.35
N THR A 155 -3.97 -5.66 -17.99
CA THR A 155 -3.17 -6.90 -17.95
C THR A 155 -2.76 -7.22 -16.52
N ILE A 156 -2.19 -6.27 -15.77
CA ILE A 156 -1.76 -6.48 -14.38
C ILE A 156 -2.92 -6.93 -13.50
N MET A 157 -4.11 -6.31 -13.64
CA MET A 157 -5.29 -6.67 -12.88
C MET A 157 -5.86 -8.03 -13.32
N GLN A 158 -5.83 -8.33 -14.63
CA GLN A 158 -6.33 -9.59 -15.17
C GLN A 158 -5.51 -10.77 -14.64
N GLU A 159 -4.17 -10.71 -14.79
CA GLU A 159 -3.28 -11.76 -14.32
C GLU A 159 -3.39 -11.99 -12.80
N ALA A 160 -3.59 -10.92 -12.02
CA ALA A 160 -3.84 -11.08 -10.58
C ALA A 160 -5.15 -11.85 -10.29
N ILE A 161 -6.24 -11.52 -11.00
CA ILE A 161 -7.53 -12.23 -10.87
C ILE A 161 -7.39 -13.70 -11.29
N ASP A 162 -6.71 -13.96 -12.38
CA ASP A 162 -6.51 -15.31 -12.91
C ASP A 162 -5.65 -16.17 -11.98
N CYS A 163 -4.76 -15.54 -11.18
CA CYS A 163 -4.04 -16.20 -10.09
C CYS A 163 -4.90 -16.45 -8.83
N GLY A 164 -6.09 -15.84 -8.71
CA GLY A 164 -7.02 -16.07 -7.60
C GLY A 164 -7.15 -14.94 -6.59
N PHE A 165 -6.56 -13.76 -6.83
CA PHE A 165 -6.74 -12.60 -5.96
C PHE A 165 -8.17 -12.03 -6.03
N THR A 166 -8.68 -11.51 -4.91
CA THR A 166 -10.08 -11.08 -4.76
C THR A 166 -10.25 -9.59 -4.96
N ASP A 167 -9.70 -8.75 -4.08
CA ASP A 167 -9.81 -7.30 -4.11
C ASP A 167 -8.51 -6.66 -4.60
N ILE A 168 -8.64 -5.66 -5.47
CA ILE A 168 -7.51 -4.95 -6.09
C ILE A 168 -7.36 -3.58 -5.46
N TYR A 169 -6.26 -3.34 -4.78
CA TYR A 169 -5.93 -2.03 -4.21
C TYR A 169 -4.97 -1.26 -5.11
N THR A 170 -5.29 0.00 -5.35
CA THR A 170 -4.50 0.89 -6.21
C THR A 170 -4.10 2.15 -5.46
N SER A 171 -3.14 2.92 -5.98
CA SER A 171 -2.76 4.23 -5.44
C SER A 171 -3.61 5.39 -5.99
N GLN A 172 -4.69 5.12 -6.74
CA GLN A 172 -5.60 6.17 -7.20
C GLN A 172 -6.37 6.76 -6.02
N PRO A 173 -6.22 8.06 -5.70
CA PRO A 173 -6.92 8.68 -4.57
C PRO A 173 -8.41 8.88 -4.91
N THR A 174 -9.23 7.92 -4.53
CA THR A 174 -10.69 7.97 -4.74
C THR A 174 -11.43 7.16 -3.68
N THR A 175 -12.61 7.64 -3.30
CA THR A 175 -13.59 6.88 -2.51
C THR A 175 -14.63 6.20 -3.39
N LYS A 176 -14.54 6.33 -4.72
CA LYS A 176 -15.47 5.68 -5.64
C LYS A 176 -15.01 4.24 -5.84
N ASN A 177 -15.84 3.30 -5.40
CA ASN A 177 -15.63 1.91 -5.75
C ASN A 177 -15.78 1.73 -7.26
N LYS A 178 -14.80 1.12 -7.87
CA LYS A 178 -14.82 0.64 -9.25
C LYS A 178 -14.85 -0.89 -9.19
N SER A 179 -15.25 -1.51 -10.27
CA SER A 179 -15.13 -2.95 -10.45
C SER A 179 -14.38 -3.26 -11.74
N PHE A 180 -13.62 -4.33 -11.70
CA PHE A 180 -12.99 -4.94 -12.85
C PHE A 180 -13.33 -6.44 -12.81
N GLN A 181 -14.06 -6.95 -13.79
CA GLN A 181 -14.52 -8.34 -13.85
C GLN A 181 -15.16 -8.87 -12.54
N LYS A 182 -16.06 -8.08 -11.94
CA LYS A 182 -16.73 -8.36 -10.65
C LYS A 182 -15.85 -8.22 -9.39
N HIS A 183 -14.55 -7.98 -9.52
CA HIS A 183 -13.65 -7.72 -8.40
C HIS A 183 -13.66 -6.23 -8.04
N ASN A 184 -13.55 -5.92 -6.75
CA ASN A 184 -13.48 -4.52 -6.31
C ASN A 184 -12.13 -3.92 -6.67
N VAL A 185 -12.15 -2.72 -7.25
CA VAL A 185 -10.96 -1.89 -7.46
C VAL A 185 -11.03 -0.71 -6.49
N ILE A 186 -10.18 -0.74 -5.49
CA ILE A 186 -10.20 0.14 -4.33
C ILE A 186 -9.10 1.17 -4.45
N GLY A 187 -9.47 2.45 -4.48
CA GLY A 187 -8.51 3.54 -4.48
C GLY A 187 -8.06 3.91 -3.08
N ARG A 188 -6.84 4.44 -2.95
CA ARG A 188 -6.24 4.75 -1.65
C ARG A 188 -5.61 6.13 -1.65
N TYR A 189 -5.54 6.74 -0.46
CA TYR A 189 -4.87 8.01 -0.22
C TYR A 189 -3.55 7.75 0.48
N VAL A 190 -2.44 8.06 -0.21
CA VAL A 190 -1.09 7.87 0.34
C VAL A 190 -0.81 8.85 1.48
N VAL A 191 -0.16 8.36 2.53
CA VAL A 191 0.35 9.16 3.64
C VAL A 191 1.87 9.19 3.58
N HIS A 192 2.43 10.40 3.56
CA HIS A 192 3.86 10.66 3.55
C HIS A 192 4.38 11.02 4.94
N GLU A 193 5.69 10.89 5.15
CA GLU A 193 6.37 11.18 6.42
C GLU A 193 6.10 12.59 6.97
N ASN A 194 5.95 13.56 6.08
CA ASN A 194 5.77 14.98 6.43
C ASN A 194 4.31 15.40 6.66
N MET A 195 3.34 14.48 6.53
CA MET A 195 1.93 14.78 6.74
C MET A 195 1.59 14.88 8.23
N SER A 196 1.05 16.02 8.63
CA SER A 196 0.54 16.23 9.98
C SER A 196 -0.76 15.46 10.24
N THR A 197 -1.11 15.29 11.51
CA THR A 197 -2.41 14.73 11.94
C THR A 197 -3.58 15.49 11.33
N ALA A 198 -3.48 16.82 11.22
CA ALA A 198 -4.51 17.65 10.58
C ALA A 198 -4.66 17.37 9.08
N ASP A 199 -3.55 17.07 8.38
CA ASP A 199 -3.61 16.74 6.96
C ASP A 199 -4.30 15.38 6.73
N VAL A 200 -3.94 14.37 7.52
CA VAL A 200 -4.57 13.04 7.44
C VAL A 200 -6.05 13.10 7.82
N LEU A 201 -6.40 13.85 8.87
CA LEU A 201 -7.81 14.08 9.25
C LEU A 201 -8.57 14.78 8.11
N ARG A 202 -7.97 15.76 7.44
CA ARG A 202 -8.56 16.48 6.31
C ARG A 202 -8.79 15.56 5.10
N ILE A 203 -7.89 14.61 4.83
CA ILE A 203 -8.09 13.59 3.79
C ILE A 203 -9.37 12.78 4.09
N VAL A 204 -9.57 12.38 5.34
CA VAL A 204 -10.71 11.53 5.72
C VAL A 204 -12.01 12.32 5.74
N THR A 205 -12.02 13.58 6.17
CA THR A 205 -13.23 14.35 6.45
C THR A 205 -13.64 15.33 5.35
N SER A 206 -12.72 15.73 4.46
CA SER A 206 -12.96 16.81 3.48
C SER A 206 -13.05 16.29 2.04
N LYS A 207 -14.26 16.34 1.45
CA LYS A 207 -14.45 16.07 0.02
C LYS A 207 -13.61 16.98 -0.89
N GLY A 208 -13.43 18.25 -0.49
CA GLY A 208 -12.61 19.20 -1.24
C GLY A 208 -11.11 18.79 -1.27
N CYS A 209 -10.59 18.27 -0.15
CA CYS A 209 -9.24 17.71 -0.10
C CYS A 209 -9.12 16.48 -1.01
N GLN A 210 -10.06 15.55 -0.92
CA GLN A 210 -10.12 14.35 -1.75
C GLN A 210 -10.15 14.68 -3.25
N MET A 211 -10.96 15.68 -3.64
CA MET A 211 -11.03 16.13 -5.03
C MET A 211 -9.72 16.74 -5.53
N LYS A 212 -9.06 17.57 -4.70
CA LYS A 212 -7.74 18.16 -5.04
C LYS A 212 -6.69 17.06 -5.24
N MET A 213 -6.64 16.06 -4.36
CA MET A 213 -5.71 14.93 -4.50
C MET A 213 -6.01 14.12 -5.77
N ALA A 214 -7.28 13.84 -6.06
CA ALA A 214 -7.68 13.13 -7.27
C ALA A 214 -7.29 13.90 -8.54
N LEU A 215 -7.49 15.21 -8.56
CA LEU A 215 -7.10 16.06 -9.69
C LEU A 215 -5.58 16.08 -9.88
N LYS A 216 -4.82 16.30 -8.78
CA LYS A 216 -3.35 16.25 -8.82
C LYS A 216 -2.85 14.92 -9.36
N TRP A 217 -3.38 13.82 -8.86
CA TRP A 217 -3.04 12.48 -9.32
C TRP A 217 -3.34 12.29 -10.81
N HIS A 218 -4.50 12.75 -11.28
CA HIS A 218 -4.89 12.66 -12.69
C HIS A 218 -3.93 13.44 -13.60
N VAL A 219 -3.63 14.68 -13.24
CA VAL A 219 -2.67 15.53 -13.98
C VAL A 219 -1.29 14.85 -14.05
N LEU A 220 -0.78 14.35 -12.91
CA LEU A 220 0.52 13.69 -12.88
C LEU A 220 0.56 12.41 -13.74
N ASN A 221 -0.53 11.62 -13.76
CA ASN A 221 -0.60 10.43 -14.62
C ASN A 221 -0.70 10.77 -16.11
N VAL A 222 -1.41 11.84 -16.47
CA VAL A 222 -1.41 12.33 -17.87
C VAL A 222 -0.02 12.77 -18.27
N VAL A 223 0.66 13.56 -17.44
CA VAL A 223 2.04 14.00 -17.70
C VAL A 223 3.01 12.82 -17.79
N LYS A 224 2.87 11.83 -16.89
CA LYS A 224 3.66 10.58 -16.93
C LYS A 224 3.41 9.79 -18.23
N GLY A 225 2.16 9.72 -18.69
CA GLY A 225 1.81 9.04 -19.93
C GLY A 225 2.35 9.75 -21.18
N VAL A 226 2.48 11.09 -21.17
CA VAL A 226 3.00 11.88 -22.29
C VAL A 226 4.53 11.90 -22.30
N LEU A 227 5.18 12.05 -21.16
CA LEU A 227 6.63 12.19 -21.03
C LEU A 227 7.39 10.86 -20.95
N GLY A 228 6.70 9.74 -20.67
CA GLY A 228 7.33 8.43 -20.53
C GLY A 228 8.54 8.46 -19.57
N GLU A 229 9.68 7.95 -20.04
CA GLU A 229 10.93 7.89 -19.22
C GLU A 229 11.47 9.28 -18.84
N SER A 230 11.18 10.31 -19.62
CA SER A 230 11.58 11.70 -19.30
C SER A 230 10.88 12.23 -18.04
N TYR A 231 9.76 11.64 -17.63
CA TYR A 231 9.06 12.03 -16.41
C TYR A 231 9.85 11.68 -15.12
N ASP A 232 10.46 10.51 -15.07
CA ASP A 232 11.23 10.07 -13.91
C ASP A 232 12.49 10.93 -13.75
N ALA A 233 13.13 11.31 -14.85
CA ALA A 233 14.24 12.28 -14.87
C ALA A 233 13.81 13.69 -14.43
N LEU A 234 12.61 14.13 -14.80
CA LEU A 234 12.05 15.42 -14.39
C LEU A 234 11.66 15.42 -12.92
N LYS A 235 11.06 14.33 -12.46
CA LYS A 235 10.69 14.13 -11.05
C LYS A 235 11.92 14.19 -10.14
N ALA A 236 13.01 13.54 -10.53
CA ALA A 236 14.27 13.59 -9.79
C ALA A 236 14.81 15.03 -9.68
N LYS A 237 14.72 15.84 -10.76
CA LYS A 237 15.15 17.23 -10.77
C LYS A 237 14.26 18.17 -9.93
N VAL A 238 12.95 17.91 -9.85
CA VAL A 238 11.98 18.77 -9.14
C VAL A 238 11.91 18.46 -7.65
N LEU A 239 12.27 17.24 -7.23
CA LEU A 239 12.30 16.85 -5.82
C LEU A 239 13.62 17.22 -5.11
N HIS A 240 14.66 17.63 -5.87
CA HIS A 240 15.95 18.12 -5.35
C HIS A 240 16.01 19.65 -5.20
N HIS A 241 14.89 20.34 -5.29
CA HIS A 241 14.68 21.75 -5.00
C HIS A 241 13.47 21.91 -4.06
#